data_e25655698c0f9eef3f6061ecd806cc07
#
_entry.id   e25655698c0f9eef3f6061ecd806cc07
#
_cell.length_a   1.000
_cell.length_b   1.000
_cell.length_c   1.000
_cell.angle_alpha   90.00
_cell.angle_beta   90.00
_cell.angle_gamma   90.00
#
_symmetry.space_group_name_H-M   'P 1'
#
loop_
_entity.id
_entity.type
_entity.pdbx_description
1 polymer ?
#
loop_
_entity_poly.entity_id
_entity_poly.type
_entity_poly.pdbx_seq_one_letter_code
_entity_poly.pdbx_strand_id
1 'polypeptide(L)'
;MINKKFKLSTQAAIAVALLMGVSQSAFSHTRLEIPTVAEGVRVTNNVVIGHTCGEGKTTIDSTVVFPDGVDSIVKVNGTATTDTVDAYVTNYGNLYQKILDHSVFESENEKRDANGNVVGFWAKDGKMPDGYTVYMPFRASAMFIEPSSCARSVK
;
A
#
# COMPACT_ATOMS: atom_id res chain seq x y z
N MET A 1 -31.53 50.29 6.21
CA MET A 1 -31.46 49.02 6.97
C MET A 1 -30.80 47.96 6.09
N ILE A 2 -29.51 47.74 6.21
CA ILE A 2 -28.77 46.76 5.41
C ILE A 2 -28.94 45.41 6.08
N ASN A 3 -29.52 44.46 5.35
CA ASN A 3 -29.99 43.16 5.81
C ASN A 3 -28.85 42.34 6.47
N LYS A 4 -28.89 42.18 7.79
CA LYS A 4 -27.94 41.30 8.54
C LYS A 4 -27.90 39.86 8.05
N LYS A 5 -28.93 39.36 7.35
CA LYS A 5 -29.00 38.02 6.76
C LYS A 5 -28.03 37.83 5.57
N PHE A 6 -27.71 38.91 4.84
CA PHE A 6 -26.78 38.83 3.69
C PHE A 6 -25.30 38.69 4.11
N LYS A 7 -24.94 39.28 5.24
CA LYS A 7 -23.57 39.17 5.79
C LYS A 7 -23.24 37.76 6.32
N LEU A 8 -24.24 37.08 6.89
CA LEU A 8 -24.04 35.75 7.48
C LEU A 8 -23.82 34.68 6.38
N SER A 9 -24.53 34.81 5.24
CA SER A 9 -24.39 33.86 4.10
C SER A 9 -23.04 34.01 3.40
N THR A 10 -22.52 35.24 3.28
CA THR A 10 -21.23 35.49 2.64
C THR A 10 -20.05 35.00 3.51
N GLN A 11 -20.14 35.16 4.83
CA GLN A 11 -19.14 34.64 5.77
C GLN A 11 -19.12 33.11 5.82
N ALA A 12 -20.30 32.47 5.76
CA ALA A 12 -20.41 31.01 5.71
C ALA A 12 -19.83 30.45 4.39
N ALA A 13 -20.07 31.11 3.25
CA ALA A 13 -19.52 30.71 1.95
C ALA A 13 -17.99 30.82 1.89
N ILE A 14 -17.44 31.87 2.50
CA ILE A 14 -15.96 32.06 2.57
C ILE A 14 -15.35 31.01 3.50
N ALA A 15 -15.97 30.68 4.63
CA ALA A 15 -15.48 29.66 5.53
C ALA A 15 -15.48 28.25 4.90
N VAL A 16 -16.52 27.91 4.12
CA VAL A 16 -16.58 26.66 3.37
C VAL A 16 -15.54 26.61 2.26
N ALA A 17 -15.31 27.72 1.53
CA ALA A 17 -14.28 27.78 0.50
C ALA A 17 -12.85 27.66 1.08
N LEU A 18 -12.60 28.21 2.27
CA LEU A 18 -11.33 28.07 2.97
C LEU A 18 -11.11 26.62 3.47
N LEU A 19 -12.15 25.94 3.93
CA LEU A 19 -12.07 24.53 4.36
C LEU A 19 -11.83 23.58 3.19
N MET A 20 -12.35 23.86 1.99
CA MET A 20 -12.08 23.06 0.79
C MET A 20 -10.70 23.33 0.20
N GLY A 21 -10.10 24.47 0.46
CA GLY A 21 -8.77 24.84 -0.06
C GLY A 21 -7.58 24.26 0.72
N VAL A 22 -7.82 23.66 1.91
CA VAL A 22 -6.73 23.14 2.77
C VAL A 22 -6.62 21.61 2.70
N SER A 23 -7.47 20.92 1.95
CA SER A 23 -7.26 19.51 1.63
C SER A 23 -6.24 19.38 0.50
N GLN A 24 -5.04 19.85 0.71
CA GLN A 24 -3.91 19.32 -0.03
C GLN A 24 -3.75 17.89 0.43
N SER A 25 -4.30 16.96 -0.34
CA SER A 25 -3.93 15.57 -0.24
C SER A 25 -2.40 15.55 -0.39
N ALA A 26 -1.69 15.38 0.71
CA ALA A 26 -0.30 15.01 0.67
C ALA A 26 -0.27 13.62 0.02
N PHE A 27 -0.23 13.57 -1.31
CA PHE A 27 0.08 12.35 -2.03
C PHE A 27 1.54 12.04 -1.72
N SER A 28 1.75 11.24 -0.69
CA SER A 28 2.96 10.46 -0.62
C SER A 28 2.98 9.63 -1.90
N HIS A 29 3.87 9.98 -2.83
CA HIS A 29 4.03 9.25 -4.09
C HIS A 29 4.75 7.91 -3.86
N THR A 30 4.32 7.18 -2.83
CA THR A 30 4.76 5.81 -2.62
C THR A 30 4.03 4.92 -3.61
N ARG A 31 4.78 4.16 -4.39
CA ARG A 31 4.25 3.27 -5.42
C ARG A 31 5.06 2.00 -5.53
N LEU A 32 4.50 0.99 -6.15
CA LEU A 32 5.28 -0.14 -6.65
C LEU A 32 5.98 0.25 -7.95
N GLU A 33 7.23 -0.15 -8.11
CA GLU A 33 7.96 0.03 -9.37
C GLU A 33 7.33 -0.81 -10.49
N ILE A 34 7.01 -2.07 -10.18
CA ILE A 34 6.29 -2.99 -11.07
C ILE A 34 4.90 -3.17 -10.48
N PRO A 35 3.85 -2.50 -11.05
CA PRO A 35 2.51 -2.51 -10.46
C PRO A 35 1.73 -3.81 -10.72
N THR A 36 2.12 -4.61 -11.71
CA THR A 36 1.44 -5.86 -12.09
C THR A 36 2.45 -6.96 -12.34
N VAL A 37 2.13 -8.17 -11.87
CA VAL A 37 2.94 -9.37 -12.10
C VAL A 37 2.02 -10.45 -12.66
N ALA A 38 2.43 -11.07 -13.77
CA ALA A 38 1.67 -12.15 -14.39
C ALA A 38 1.69 -13.41 -13.50
N GLU A 39 0.63 -14.19 -13.53
CA GLU A 39 0.56 -15.48 -12.84
C GLU A 39 1.76 -16.36 -13.23
N GLY A 40 2.30 -17.07 -12.27
CA GLY A 40 3.47 -17.92 -12.47
C GLY A 40 4.82 -17.19 -12.49
N VAL A 41 4.82 -15.86 -12.43
CA VAL A 41 6.05 -15.07 -12.48
C VAL A 41 6.44 -14.62 -11.07
N ARG A 42 7.76 -14.64 -10.83
CA ARG A 42 8.39 -14.07 -9.64
C ARG A 42 9.33 -12.95 -10.08
N VAL A 43 9.23 -11.80 -9.43
CA VAL A 43 10.03 -10.63 -9.76
C VAL A 43 10.70 -10.05 -8.51
N THR A 44 11.83 -9.40 -8.69
CA THR A 44 12.30 -8.41 -7.73
C THR A 44 11.58 -7.11 -8.02
N ASN A 45 10.98 -6.53 -7.02
CA ASN A 45 10.21 -5.30 -7.12
C ASN A 45 10.67 -4.32 -6.04
N ASN A 46 10.27 -3.07 -6.16
CA ASN A 46 10.56 -2.04 -5.18
C ASN A 46 9.29 -1.32 -4.74
N VAL A 47 9.22 -1.00 -3.46
CA VAL A 47 8.39 0.10 -2.99
C VAL A 47 9.22 1.37 -3.14
N VAL A 48 8.74 2.28 -3.95
CA VAL A 48 9.42 3.54 -4.26
C VAL A 48 8.84 4.65 -3.40
N ILE A 49 9.67 5.26 -2.56
CA ILE A 49 9.33 6.45 -1.79
C ILE A 49 9.94 7.63 -2.55
N GLY A 50 9.09 8.40 -3.25
CA GLY A 50 9.53 9.44 -4.19
C GLY A 50 10.02 10.72 -3.52
N HIS A 51 9.59 11.01 -2.30
CA HIS A 51 9.98 12.20 -1.54
C HIS A 51 9.58 12.05 -0.06
N THR A 52 10.08 12.95 0.76
CA THR A 52 9.70 13.06 2.19
C THR A 52 8.31 13.69 2.38
N CYS A 53 7.86 13.78 3.63
CA CYS A 53 6.56 14.37 3.97
C CYS A 53 6.53 15.93 3.84
N GLY A 54 7.56 16.56 3.35
CA GLY A 54 7.64 18.00 3.12
C GLY A 54 9.08 18.51 3.11
N GLU A 55 9.25 19.75 2.66
CA GLU A 55 10.54 20.42 2.56
C GLU A 55 11.28 20.41 3.91
N GLY A 56 12.56 20.07 3.88
CA GLY A 56 13.44 20.00 5.05
C GLY A 56 13.08 18.89 6.04
N LYS A 57 12.18 17.97 5.70
CA LYS A 57 11.85 16.79 6.52
C LYS A 57 12.70 15.61 6.11
N THR A 58 12.85 14.66 7.03
CA THR A 58 13.56 13.41 6.81
C THR A 58 12.56 12.26 6.98
N THR A 59 12.56 11.30 6.09
CA THR A 59 11.81 10.05 6.29
C THR A 59 12.67 9.12 7.15
N ILE A 60 12.15 8.77 8.31
CA ILE A 60 12.84 7.95 9.31
C ILE A 60 12.30 6.51 9.36
N ASP A 61 11.01 6.33 9.07
CA ASP A 61 10.35 5.02 9.11
C ASP A 61 9.45 4.83 7.92
N SER A 62 9.27 3.58 7.51
CA SER A 62 8.29 3.17 6.51
C SER A 62 7.72 1.80 6.87
N THR A 63 6.42 1.61 6.64
CA THR A 63 5.76 0.32 6.78
C THR A 63 4.92 0.05 5.54
N VAL A 64 5.10 -1.14 4.99
CA VAL A 64 4.32 -1.65 3.87
C VAL A 64 3.47 -2.80 4.37
N VAL A 65 2.18 -2.78 4.05
CA VAL A 65 1.26 -3.87 4.35
C VAL A 65 0.65 -4.32 3.04
N PHE A 66 0.76 -5.60 2.76
CA PHE A 66 0.10 -6.24 1.63
C PHE A 66 -1.29 -6.73 2.04
N PRO A 67 -2.22 -6.86 1.10
CA PRO A 67 -3.49 -7.53 1.38
C PRO A 67 -3.23 -8.92 1.96
N ASP A 68 -3.81 -9.20 3.11
CA ASP A 68 -3.66 -10.48 3.82
C ASP A 68 -4.70 -11.53 3.41
N GLY A 69 -5.59 -11.16 2.52
CA GLY A 69 -6.66 -12.03 2.04
C GLY A 69 -7.88 -12.10 2.94
N VAL A 70 -7.88 -11.48 4.12
CA VAL A 70 -9.02 -11.53 5.08
C VAL A 70 -10.29 -10.94 4.45
N ASP A 71 -10.14 -9.82 3.72
CA ASP A 71 -11.27 -9.17 3.02
C ASP A 71 -11.37 -9.57 1.55
N SER A 72 -10.66 -10.60 1.13
CA SER A 72 -10.64 -11.04 -0.26
C SER A 72 -11.93 -11.78 -0.63
N ILE A 73 -12.39 -11.56 -1.84
CA ILE A 73 -13.55 -12.25 -2.40
C ILE A 73 -13.05 -13.19 -3.51
N VAL A 74 -13.16 -14.48 -3.28
CA VAL A 74 -12.89 -15.50 -4.31
C VAL A 74 -14.18 -15.80 -5.07
N LYS A 75 -14.10 -15.79 -6.38
CA LYS A 75 -15.24 -16.17 -7.25
C LYS A 75 -14.94 -17.47 -7.97
N VAL A 76 -15.77 -18.48 -7.73
CA VAL A 76 -15.77 -19.75 -8.41
C VAL A 76 -16.93 -19.76 -9.41
N ASN A 77 -16.63 -19.96 -10.68
CA ASN A 77 -17.61 -19.88 -11.78
C ASN A 77 -18.46 -18.58 -11.77
N GLY A 78 -17.84 -17.46 -11.33
CA GLY A 78 -18.50 -16.15 -11.26
C GLY A 78 -19.31 -15.90 -9.98
N THR A 79 -19.48 -16.88 -9.13
CA THR A 79 -20.19 -16.78 -7.84
C THR A 79 -19.19 -16.60 -6.71
N ALA A 80 -19.44 -15.62 -5.82
CA ALA A 80 -18.61 -15.44 -4.63
C ALA A 80 -18.74 -16.64 -3.69
N THR A 81 -17.60 -17.09 -3.13
CA THR A 81 -17.54 -18.13 -2.10
C THR A 81 -17.23 -17.49 -0.74
N THR A 82 -17.51 -18.22 0.32
CA THR A 82 -17.15 -17.89 1.70
C THR A 82 -15.80 -18.45 2.12
N ASP A 83 -15.14 -19.21 1.24
CA ASP A 83 -13.84 -19.78 1.52
C ASP A 83 -12.76 -18.70 1.52
N THR A 84 -11.70 -18.95 2.23
CA THR A 84 -10.53 -18.05 2.32
C THR A 84 -9.63 -18.20 1.10
N VAL A 85 -8.80 -17.17 0.84
CA VAL A 85 -7.91 -17.12 -0.33
C VAL A 85 -6.93 -18.29 -0.36
N ASP A 86 -6.43 -18.72 0.78
CA ASP A 86 -5.47 -19.81 0.91
C ASP A 86 -6.04 -21.17 0.45
N ALA A 87 -7.36 -21.34 0.44
CA ALA A 87 -8.00 -22.52 -0.15
C ALA A 87 -7.84 -22.61 -1.68
N TYR A 88 -7.52 -21.48 -2.34
CA TYR A 88 -7.45 -21.38 -3.80
C TYR A 88 -6.08 -20.94 -4.33
N VAL A 89 -5.16 -20.57 -3.45
CA VAL A 89 -3.83 -20.05 -3.82
C VAL A 89 -2.75 -20.96 -3.25
N THR A 90 -2.10 -21.71 -4.12
CA THR A 90 -1.13 -22.75 -3.71
C THR A 90 0.16 -22.18 -3.12
N ASN A 91 0.52 -20.95 -3.43
CA ASN A 91 1.73 -20.28 -2.95
C ASN A 91 1.48 -19.16 -1.94
N TYR A 92 0.33 -19.13 -1.27
CA TYR A 92 -0.10 -18.03 -0.40
C TYR A 92 0.96 -17.64 0.65
N GLY A 93 1.62 -18.60 1.28
CA GLY A 93 2.69 -18.35 2.26
C GLY A 93 4.00 -17.78 1.68
N ASN A 94 4.14 -17.67 0.38
CA ASN A 94 5.38 -17.27 -0.32
C ASN A 94 5.17 -16.13 -1.33
N LEU A 95 4.16 -15.30 -1.14
CA LEU A 95 3.88 -14.19 -2.07
C LEU A 95 4.94 -13.09 -1.99
N TYR A 96 5.47 -12.84 -0.81
CA TYR A 96 6.41 -11.75 -0.58
C TYR A 96 7.60 -12.19 0.26
N GLN A 97 8.75 -11.58 -0.04
CA GLN A 97 9.97 -11.74 0.76
C GLN A 97 10.75 -10.44 0.75
N LYS A 98 11.06 -9.88 1.92
CA LYS A 98 11.90 -8.69 2.01
C LYS A 98 13.32 -9.00 1.53
N ILE A 99 13.88 -8.09 0.75
CA ILE A 99 15.31 -8.06 0.44
C ILE A 99 15.90 -6.97 1.33
N LEU A 100 16.86 -7.31 2.17
CA LEU A 100 17.51 -6.35 3.07
C LEU A 100 18.37 -5.37 2.27
N ASP A 101 18.19 -4.10 2.56
CA ASP A 101 18.98 -3.01 1.98
C ASP A 101 19.14 -1.90 3.03
N HIS A 102 20.21 -1.94 3.78
CA HIS A 102 20.52 -0.99 4.85
C HIS A 102 21.15 0.32 4.34
N SER A 103 20.96 0.68 3.08
CA SER A 103 21.52 1.91 2.51
C SER A 103 20.92 3.19 3.10
N VAL A 104 19.65 3.14 3.52
CA VAL A 104 18.92 4.30 4.06
C VAL A 104 18.37 4.02 5.45
N PHE A 105 17.87 2.81 5.70
CA PHE A 105 17.26 2.39 6.98
C PHE A 105 18.20 1.44 7.70
N GLU A 106 18.45 1.69 8.99
CA GLU A 106 19.37 0.86 9.78
C GLU A 106 18.75 -0.50 10.17
N SER A 107 17.42 -0.52 10.33
CA SER A 107 16.67 -1.71 10.75
C SER A 107 15.56 -2.03 9.76
N GLU A 108 15.51 -3.27 9.30
CA GLU A 108 14.46 -3.77 8.40
C GLU A 108 14.02 -5.19 8.79
N ASN A 109 12.72 -5.47 8.66
CA ASN A 109 12.22 -6.83 8.86
C ASN A 109 10.86 -7.02 8.18
N GLU A 110 10.42 -8.28 8.09
CA GLU A 110 9.11 -8.67 7.59
C GLU A 110 8.04 -8.57 8.70
N LYS A 111 6.82 -8.26 8.27
CA LYS A 111 5.61 -8.42 9.08
C LYS A 111 5.00 -9.77 8.73
N ARG A 112 4.65 -10.55 9.75
CA ARG A 112 4.04 -11.85 9.57
C ARG A 112 2.69 -11.92 10.29
N ASP A 113 1.77 -12.67 9.69
CA ASP A 113 0.48 -13.01 10.32
C ASP A 113 0.66 -14.13 11.37
N ALA A 114 -0.45 -14.55 11.99
CA ALA A 114 -0.45 -15.61 13.00
C ALA A 114 -0.04 -16.98 12.43
N ASN A 115 -0.16 -17.19 11.12
CA ASN A 115 0.22 -18.41 10.41
C ASN A 115 1.66 -18.37 9.89
N GLY A 116 2.38 -17.25 10.10
CA GLY A 116 3.75 -17.06 9.65
C GLY A 116 3.89 -16.56 8.22
N ASN A 117 2.79 -16.27 7.52
CA ASN A 117 2.83 -15.70 6.17
C ASN A 117 3.36 -14.26 6.21
N VAL A 118 4.16 -13.88 5.22
CA VAL A 118 4.63 -12.51 5.09
C VAL A 118 3.52 -11.63 4.55
N VAL A 119 3.04 -10.69 5.38
CA VAL A 119 1.95 -9.76 5.07
C VAL A 119 2.44 -8.31 4.93
N GLY A 120 3.72 -8.10 4.90
CA GLY A 120 4.32 -6.79 4.74
C GLY A 120 5.76 -6.75 5.20
N PHE A 121 6.29 -5.55 5.32
CA PHE A 121 7.61 -5.31 5.91
C PHE A 121 7.68 -3.89 6.47
N TRP A 122 8.67 -3.66 7.28
CA TRP A 122 8.96 -2.35 7.85
C TRP A 122 10.46 -2.04 7.75
N ALA A 123 10.77 -0.75 7.72
CA ALA A 123 12.11 -0.20 7.80
C ALA A 123 12.10 0.99 8.75
N LYS A 124 13.12 1.13 9.58
CA LYS A 124 13.23 2.12 10.66
C LYS A 124 14.63 2.71 10.75
N ASP A 125 14.70 3.76 11.55
CA ASP A 125 15.95 4.47 11.83
C ASP A 125 16.60 4.98 10.54
N GLY A 126 15.75 5.47 9.63
CA GLY A 126 16.14 5.96 8.31
C GLY A 126 16.68 7.39 8.35
N LYS A 127 17.43 7.74 7.31
CA LYS A 127 18.00 9.08 7.09
C LYS A 127 17.78 9.54 5.65
N MET A 128 16.60 9.27 5.10
CA MET A 128 16.26 9.76 3.75
C MET A 128 16.00 11.28 3.81
N PRO A 129 16.90 12.12 3.30
CA PRO A 129 16.69 13.55 3.26
C PRO A 129 15.70 13.96 2.17
N ASP A 130 15.22 15.19 2.25
CA ASP A 130 14.38 15.76 1.20
C ASP A 130 15.09 15.83 -0.16
N GLY A 131 14.31 15.70 -1.24
CA GLY A 131 14.82 15.70 -2.61
C GLY A 131 15.42 14.37 -3.10
N TYR A 132 15.39 13.32 -2.29
CA TYR A 132 15.85 11.98 -2.67
C TYR A 132 14.70 10.99 -2.83
N THR A 133 14.96 9.95 -3.63
CA THR A 133 14.05 8.81 -3.81
C THR A 133 14.71 7.56 -3.23
N VAL A 134 13.93 6.78 -2.50
CA VAL A 134 14.37 5.50 -1.94
C VAL A 134 13.62 4.34 -2.59
N TYR A 135 14.35 3.29 -2.89
CA TYR A 135 13.83 2.00 -3.36
C TYR A 135 13.96 1.00 -2.23
N MET A 136 12.83 0.44 -1.78
CA MET A 136 12.81 -0.63 -0.76
C MET A 136 12.58 -1.95 -1.48
N PRO A 137 13.64 -2.77 -1.70
CA PRO A 137 13.54 -3.96 -2.51
C PRO A 137 12.82 -5.09 -1.78
N PHE A 138 12.05 -5.85 -2.54
CA PHE A 138 11.43 -7.10 -2.11
C PHE A 138 11.21 -8.03 -3.29
N ARG A 139 11.06 -9.31 -3.02
CA ARG A 139 10.66 -10.27 -4.02
C ARG A 139 9.15 -10.45 -3.94
N ALA A 140 8.47 -10.35 -5.08
CA ALA A 140 7.06 -10.61 -5.24
C ALA A 140 6.84 -11.82 -6.13
N SER A 141 5.92 -12.70 -5.76
CA SER A 141 5.40 -13.77 -6.61
C SER A 141 3.93 -13.50 -6.85
N ALA A 142 3.48 -13.65 -8.09
CA ALA A 142 2.04 -13.64 -8.35
C ALA A 142 1.37 -14.82 -7.66
N MET A 143 0.09 -14.67 -7.36
CA MET A 143 -0.72 -15.77 -6.84
C MET A 143 -0.85 -16.88 -7.89
N PHE A 144 -0.65 -18.13 -7.48
CA PHE A 144 -0.95 -19.30 -8.27
C PHE A 144 -2.31 -19.82 -7.85
N ILE A 145 -3.30 -19.64 -8.70
CA ILE A 145 -4.64 -20.17 -8.46
C ILE A 145 -4.62 -21.67 -8.74
N GLU A 146 -5.14 -22.45 -7.81
CA GLU A 146 -5.26 -23.89 -7.97
C GLU A 146 -6.12 -24.23 -9.20
N PRO A 147 -5.55 -24.85 -10.25
CA PRO A 147 -6.25 -25.06 -11.53
C PRO A 147 -7.53 -25.91 -11.40
N SER A 148 -7.54 -26.86 -10.45
CA SER A 148 -8.66 -27.76 -10.22
C SER A 148 -9.84 -27.10 -9.48
N SER A 149 -9.62 -25.91 -8.91
CA SER A 149 -10.61 -25.23 -8.07
C SER A 149 -11.72 -24.52 -8.85
N CYS A 150 -11.56 -24.33 -10.17
CA CYS A 150 -12.42 -23.47 -10.99
C CYS A 150 -12.48 -22.01 -10.51
N ALA A 151 -11.65 -21.58 -9.57
CA ALA A 151 -11.49 -20.19 -9.20
C ALA A 151 -10.86 -19.41 -10.38
N ARG A 152 -11.40 -18.22 -10.69
CA ARG A 152 -10.94 -17.46 -11.86
C ARG A 152 -10.44 -16.08 -11.51
N SER A 153 -10.73 -15.59 -10.31
CA SER A 153 -10.26 -14.29 -9.85
C SER A 153 -10.30 -14.18 -8.33
N VAL A 154 -9.36 -13.45 -7.80
CA VAL A 154 -9.32 -12.99 -6.41
C VAL A 154 -9.37 -11.47 -6.44
N LYS A 155 -10.18 -10.87 -5.55
CA LYS A 155 -10.33 -9.41 -5.47
C LYS A 155 -10.23 -8.95 -4.04
#